data_9fedad3b021058500a76d617dc1f9f02
#
_entry.id   9fedad3b021058500a76d617dc1f9f02
#
_cell.length_a   1.000
_cell.length_b   1.000
_cell.length_c   1.000
_cell.angle_alpha   90.00
_cell.angle_beta   90.00
_cell.angle_gamma   90.00
#
_symmetry.space_group_name_H-M   'P 1'
#
loop_
_entity.id
_entity.type
_entity.pdbx_description
1 polymer ?
#
loop_
_entity_poly.entity_id
_entity_poly.type
_entity_poly.pdbx_seq_one_letter_code
_entity_poly.pdbx_strand_id
1 'polypeptide(L)'
;MAEPRVLGIVLAGGAGKRLAPLTADRAKPAVPFGGLYRLVDFALSNLVNARCLRICVLTQYKSHSLDRHITTTWRMSSLLGNYVTPVPAQQRRGPHWYTGSADAIYQSLNLIYDERPDIVAVFGADHVYRMDPGQMIRAHVESGAEATVAAIPVPRADATEFGVIGVGQDGRTVEAFLEKPADPPGRPGHPDEAFASMGNYVFTSDALVEALRKDAANDDSLHDMGGDIIPMLVSQRSVQAYDFLENDVPGATERDAGYWRDVGTLDSYFDAHMDLCALHPVFNLYNDRWPILTSVPSVPPAKFVHDDGDRTGRAISSLVSNGVIVSGGLVRKSVLCPGVRVNSWATVERAVILNNTRIGRHAVVRNAIPDKNVVVPEGVQIGVDKEHDKARGFVVSAGGVTVVGKGQVVPE
;
A
#
# COMPACT_ATOMS: atom_id res chain seq x y z
N MET A 1 -32.81 6.64 8.71
CA MET A 1 -32.18 7.69 7.86
C MET A 1 -31.74 7.00 6.57
N ALA A 2 -31.76 7.70 5.42
CA ALA A 2 -31.18 7.14 4.19
C ALA A 2 -29.66 6.95 4.39
N GLU A 3 -29.09 5.90 3.77
CA GLU A 3 -27.64 5.72 3.79
C GLU A 3 -26.96 6.91 3.11
N PRO A 4 -25.89 7.47 3.69
CA PRO A 4 -25.20 8.62 3.10
C PRO A 4 -24.53 8.20 1.78
N ARG A 5 -24.54 9.13 0.82
CA ARG A 5 -23.78 8.95 -0.43
C ARG A 5 -22.32 9.17 -0.13
N VAL A 6 -21.49 8.16 -0.40
CA VAL A 6 -20.06 8.19 -0.15
C VAL A 6 -19.30 8.24 -1.45
N LEU A 7 -18.35 9.17 -1.55
CA LEU A 7 -17.31 9.21 -2.59
C LEU A 7 -15.98 8.78 -1.98
N GLY A 8 -15.36 7.74 -2.52
CA GLY A 8 -14.00 7.35 -2.19
C GLY A 8 -12.98 8.15 -3.02
N ILE A 9 -12.00 8.74 -2.36
CA ILE A 9 -10.83 9.35 -3.00
C ILE A 9 -9.59 8.60 -2.52
N VAL A 10 -8.84 8.00 -3.45
CA VAL A 10 -7.61 7.28 -3.13
C VAL A 10 -6.41 8.11 -3.61
N LEU A 11 -5.55 8.50 -2.69
CA LEU A 11 -4.37 9.32 -2.97
C LEU A 11 -3.21 8.45 -3.41
N ALA A 12 -2.84 8.53 -4.68
CA ALA A 12 -1.85 7.67 -5.32
C ALA A 12 -0.73 8.45 -6.06
N GLY A 13 -0.50 9.72 -5.69
CA GLY A 13 0.42 10.63 -6.37
C GLY A 13 1.87 10.62 -5.88
N GLY A 14 2.19 9.93 -4.79
CA GLY A 14 3.50 9.97 -4.15
C GLY A 14 4.64 9.37 -4.99
N ALA A 15 5.82 10.02 -4.97
CA ALA A 15 7.00 9.60 -5.74
C ALA A 15 7.64 8.30 -5.22
N GLY A 16 7.45 7.92 -3.95
CA GLY A 16 7.95 6.67 -3.37
C GLY A 16 9.48 6.52 -3.39
N LYS A 17 10.25 7.60 -3.21
CA LYS A 17 11.73 7.61 -3.37
C LYS A 17 12.46 6.59 -2.51
N ARG A 18 11.96 6.30 -1.28
CA ARG A 18 12.55 5.33 -0.35
C ARG A 18 12.48 3.87 -0.82
N LEU A 19 11.60 3.55 -1.79
CA LEU A 19 11.50 2.24 -2.43
C LEU A 19 12.31 2.11 -3.72
N ALA A 20 13.12 3.11 -4.10
CA ALA A 20 14.00 2.94 -5.25
C ALA A 20 14.95 1.74 -5.05
N PRO A 21 15.21 0.94 -6.11
CA PRO A 21 14.87 1.16 -7.52
C PRO A 21 13.48 0.66 -7.96
N LEU A 22 12.67 0.05 -7.08
CA LEU A 22 11.35 -0.50 -7.44
C LEU A 22 10.39 0.55 -7.97
N THR A 23 10.59 1.82 -7.60
CA THR A 23 9.81 2.98 -8.06
C THR A 23 10.50 3.79 -9.16
N ALA A 24 11.59 3.26 -9.75
CA ALA A 24 12.31 3.96 -10.83
C ALA A 24 11.41 4.25 -12.05
N ASP A 25 10.50 3.30 -12.41
CA ASP A 25 9.63 3.39 -13.59
C ASP A 25 8.12 3.39 -13.26
N ARG A 26 7.75 3.39 -11.99
CA ARG A 26 6.34 3.29 -11.58
C ARG A 26 6.08 4.05 -10.27
N ALA A 27 4.83 4.47 -10.08
CA ALA A 27 4.36 5.00 -8.81
C ALA A 27 4.42 3.93 -7.70
N LYS A 28 4.62 4.32 -6.40
CA LYS A 28 4.63 3.40 -5.25
C LYS A 28 3.38 2.51 -5.22
N PRO A 29 2.15 3.01 -5.41
CA PRO A 29 0.95 2.18 -5.42
C PRO A 29 0.89 1.09 -6.50
N ALA A 30 1.71 1.22 -7.55
CA ALA A 30 1.82 0.24 -8.64
C ALA A 30 2.86 -0.87 -8.38
N VAL A 31 3.60 -0.82 -7.27
CA VAL A 31 4.59 -1.84 -6.92
C VAL A 31 3.87 -3.16 -6.63
N PRO A 32 4.32 -4.30 -7.22
CA PRO A 32 3.73 -5.60 -6.95
C PRO A 32 3.86 -6.01 -5.49
N PHE A 33 2.85 -6.70 -4.96
CA PHE A 33 2.86 -7.22 -3.61
C PHE A 33 2.20 -8.60 -3.53
N GLY A 34 2.70 -9.49 -2.66
CA GLY A 34 2.08 -10.79 -2.38
C GLY A 34 1.93 -11.71 -3.59
N GLY A 35 2.73 -11.52 -4.64
CA GLY A 35 2.72 -12.31 -5.87
C GLY A 35 1.79 -11.77 -6.95
N LEU A 36 0.52 -11.51 -6.66
CA LEU A 36 -0.49 -11.12 -7.66
C LEU A 36 -0.91 -9.66 -7.58
N TYR A 37 -0.90 -9.08 -6.39
CA TYR A 37 -1.47 -7.77 -6.09
C TYR A 37 -0.53 -6.61 -6.43
N ARG A 38 -1.08 -5.41 -6.35
CA ARG A 38 -0.33 -4.16 -6.23
C ARG A 38 -0.75 -3.46 -4.94
N LEU A 39 0.07 -2.56 -4.42
CA LEU A 39 -0.23 -1.87 -3.15
C LEU A 39 -1.59 -1.17 -3.17
N VAL A 40 -1.97 -0.54 -4.29
CA VAL A 40 -3.28 0.11 -4.45
C VAL A 40 -4.47 -0.84 -4.26
N ASP A 41 -4.30 -2.14 -4.55
CA ASP A 41 -5.40 -3.11 -4.47
C ASP A 41 -5.90 -3.29 -3.04
N PHE A 42 -5.07 -3.03 -2.02
CA PHE A 42 -5.47 -3.12 -0.61
C PHE A 42 -6.48 -2.04 -0.24
N ALA A 43 -6.18 -0.78 -0.52
CA ALA A 43 -7.10 0.34 -0.26
C ALA A 43 -8.39 0.19 -1.08
N LEU A 44 -8.28 -0.15 -2.36
CA LEU A 44 -9.44 -0.33 -3.24
C LEU A 44 -10.31 -1.51 -2.79
N SER A 45 -9.71 -2.63 -2.37
CA SER A 45 -10.46 -3.79 -1.86
C SER A 45 -11.24 -3.46 -0.59
N ASN A 46 -10.62 -2.73 0.34
CA ASN A 46 -11.29 -2.32 1.57
C ASN A 46 -12.53 -1.45 1.27
N LEU A 47 -12.39 -0.44 0.38
CA LEU A 47 -13.49 0.43 -0.01
C LEU A 47 -14.61 -0.34 -0.72
N VAL A 48 -14.26 -1.21 -1.68
CA VAL A 48 -15.24 -1.98 -2.47
C VAL A 48 -15.97 -3.01 -1.61
N ASN A 49 -15.27 -3.71 -0.73
CA ASN A 49 -15.90 -4.65 0.21
C ASN A 49 -16.88 -3.93 1.14
N ALA A 50 -16.59 -2.70 1.55
CA ALA A 50 -17.48 -1.84 2.35
C ALA A 50 -18.59 -1.17 1.53
N ARG A 51 -18.80 -1.56 0.26
CA ARG A 51 -19.80 -0.98 -0.64
C ARG A 51 -19.59 0.49 -1.01
N CYS A 52 -18.43 1.04 -0.77
CA CYS A 52 -18.01 2.31 -1.38
C CYS A 52 -17.60 2.03 -2.84
N LEU A 53 -18.54 2.22 -3.77
CA LEU A 53 -18.42 1.78 -5.17
C LEU A 53 -18.21 2.92 -6.17
N ARG A 54 -18.08 4.16 -5.69
CA ARG A 54 -17.70 5.34 -6.47
C ARG A 54 -16.37 5.82 -5.98
N ILE A 55 -15.31 5.49 -6.72
CA ILE A 55 -13.94 5.72 -6.27
C ILE A 55 -13.14 6.44 -7.36
N CYS A 56 -12.54 7.57 -6.99
CA CYS A 56 -11.56 8.29 -7.80
C CYS A 56 -10.16 8.04 -7.24
N VAL A 57 -9.22 7.61 -8.07
CA VAL A 57 -7.82 7.42 -7.68
C VAL A 57 -7.00 8.57 -8.26
N LEU A 58 -6.55 9.49 -7.41
CA LEU A 58 -5.78 10.65 -7.84
C LEU A 58 -4.34 10.24 -8.10
N THR A 59 -3.90 10.31 -9.36
CA THR A 59 -2.59 9.87 -9.79
C THR A 59 -1.76 11.02 -10.36
N GLN A 60 -0.45 10.96 -10.21
CA GLN A 60 0.46 11.98 -10.73
C GLN A 60 1.77 11.38 -11.22
N TYR A 61 2.62 10.96 -10.29
CA TYR A 61 3.99 10.59 -10.58
C TYR A 61 4.09 9.19 -11.19
N LYS A 62 4.68 9.07 -12.41
CA LYS A 62 4.90 7.79 -13.12
C LYS A 62 3.66 6.88 -13.15
N SER A 63 2.48 7.47 -13.38
CA SER A 63 1.19 6.83 -13.18
C SER A 63 0.80 5.81 -14.25
N HIS A 64 1.40 5.81 -15.44
CA HIS A 64 0.96 5.00 -16.57
C HIS A 64 0.67 3.52 -16.22
N SER A 65 1.58 2.87 -15.49
CA SER A 65 1.38 1.45 -15.11
C SER A 65 0.31 1.27 -14.03
N LEU A 66 0.07 2.30 -13.20
CA LEU A 66 -0.99 2.35 -12.20
C LEU A 66 -2.35 2.55 -12.86
N ASP A 67 -2.47 3.57 -13.72
CA ASP A 67 -3.70 3.89 -14.45
C ASP A 67 -4.16 2.71 -15.29
N ARG A 68 -3.22 2.06 -16.00
CA ARG A 68 -3.51 0.84 -16.75
C ARG A 68 -4.01 -0.28 -15.84
N HIS A 69 -3.41 -0.49 -14.66
CA HIS A 69 -3.86 -1.51 -13.73
C HIS A 69 -5.28 -1.23 -13.23
N ILE A 70 -5.56 0.00 -12.81
CA ILE A 70 -6.89 0.39 -12.33
C ILE A 70 -7.94 0.16 -13.43
N THR A 71 -7.72 0.66 -14.62
CA THR A 71 -8.69 0.58 -15.72
C THR A 71 -8.92 -0.85 -16.23
N THR A 72 -7.95 -1.75 -16.10
CA THR A 72 -8.10 -3.15 -16.53
C THR A 72 -8.62 -4.07 -15.44
N THR A 73 -8.30 -3.80 -14.18
CA THR A 73 -8.62 -4.66 -13.03
C THR A 73 -9.96 -4.28 -12.39
N TRP A 74 -10.16 -2.98 -12.13
CA TRP A 74 -11.25 -2.47 -11.30
C TRP A 74 -12.46 -2.01 -12.14
N ARG A 75 -12.94 -2.92 -13.01
CA ARG A 75 -14.11 -2.64 -13.85
C ARG A 75 -15.38 -2.87 -13.06
N MET A 76 -16.12 -1.79 -12.82
CA MET A 76 -17.42 -1.81 -12.16
C MET A 76 -18.57 -1.75 -13.17
N SER A 77 -19.77 -2.03 -12.71
CA SER A 77 -20.98 -1.88 -13.54
C SER A 77 -21.38 -0.40 -13.67
N SER A 78 -21.05 0.19 -14.79
CA SER A 78 -21.43 1.57 -15.11
C SER A 78 -22.96 1.77 -15.17
N LEU A 79 -23.71 0.71 -15.48
CA LEU A 79 -25.19 0.73 -15.49
C LEU A 79 -25.76 1.06 -14.10
N LEU A 80 -25.05 0.70 -13.04
CA LEU A 80 -25.44 0.98 -11.65
C LEU A 80 -24.80 2.28 -11.11
N GLY A 81 -24.08 3.02 -11.95
CA GLY A 81 -23.36 4.23 -11.54
C GLY A 81 -22.13 3.96 -10.68
N ASN A 82 -21.60 2.72 -10.71
CA ASN A 82 -20.41 2.32 -9.96
C ASN A 82 -19.17 2.47 -10.81
N TYR A 83 -18.07 2.95 -10.23
CA TYR A 83 -16.79 3.07 -10.93
C TYR A 83 -15.60 3.10 -9.98
N VAL A 84 -14.46 2.65 -10.48
CA VAL A 84 -13.12 2.97 -9.97
C VAL A 84 -12.35 3.58 -11.13
N THR A 85 -12.01 4.86 -11.04
CA THR A 85 -11.38 5.58 -12.15
C THR A 85 -10.09 6.28 -11.72
N PRO A 86 -8.98 6.14 -12.48
CA PRO A 86 -7.81 6.96 -12.27
C PRO A 86 -8.08 8.38 -12.78
N VAL A 87 -7.65 9.36 -11.99
CA VAL A 87 -7.75 10.78 -12.30
C VAL A 87 -6.34 11.35 -12.25
N PRO A 88 -5.65 11.43 -13.39
CA PRO A 88 -4.31 12.03 -13.43
C PRO A 88 -4.39 13.54 -13.23
N ALA A 89 -3.31 14.12 -12.70
CA ALA A 89 -3.18 15.55 -12.52
C ALA A 89 -3.42 16.30 -13.85
N GLN A 90 -4.27 17.32 -13.83
CA GLN A 90 -4.74 18.02 -15.04
C GLN A 90 -4.41 19.51 -15.07
N GLN A 91 -3.63 20.02 -14.11
CA GLN A 91 -3.25 21.46 -14.04
C GLN A 91 -4.45 22.42 -14.08
N ARG A 92 -5.55 22.09 -13.39
CA ARG A 92 -6.81 22.86 -13.45
C ARG A 92 -6.71 24.23 -12.78
N ARG A 93 -5.71 24.45 -11.94
CA ARG A 93 -5.49 25.65 -11.12
C ARG A 93 -4.22 26.41 -11.48
N GLY A 94 -3.72 26.26 -12.70
CA GLY A 94 -2.50 26.89 -13.17
C GLY A 94 -1.49 25.87 -13.71
N PRO A 95 -0.32 26.31 -14.19
CA PRO A 95 0.65 25.46 -14.88
C PRO A 95 1.52 24.65 -13.88
N HIS A 96 0.94 24.13 -12.81
CA HIS A 96 1.62 23.29 -11.83
C HIS A 96 0.88 21.97 -11.58
N TRP A 97 1.65 20.96 -11.22
CA TRP A 97 1.13 19.67 -10.80
C TRP A 97 0.67 19.74 -9.34
N TYR A 98 0.14 18.64 -8.77
CA TYR A 98 -0.20 18.60 -7.35
C TYR A 98 1.03 18.91 -6.49
N THR A 99 0.92 19.91 -5.64
CA THR A 99 1.99 20.30 -4.72
C THR A 99 1.96 19.50 -3.42
N GLY A 100 0.77 19.03 -3.02
CA GLY A 100 0.55 18.20 -1.84
C GLY A 100 -0.69 17.32 -2.00
N SER A 101 -0.99 16.53 -0.98
CA SER A 101 -2.13 15.62 -0.96
C SER A 101 -3.47 16.36 -0.89
N ALA A 102 -3.53 17.51 -0.20
CA ALA A 102 -4.70 18.37 -0.15
C ALA A 102 -4.91 19.10 -1.48
N ASP A 103 -3.84 19.61 -2.11
CA ASP A 103 -3.92 20.23 -3.43
C ASP A 103 -4.41 19.26 -4.51
N ALA A 104 -4.07 17.98 -4.41
CA ALA A 104 -4.60 16.97 -5.33
C ALA A 104 -6.12 16.90 -5.28
N ILE A 105 -6.73 16.95 -4.10
CA ILE A 105 -8.18 16.94 -3.94
C ILE A 105 -8.75 18.30 -4.35
N TYR A 106 -8.09 19.41 -3.98
CA TYR A 106 -8.52 20.75 -4.35
C TYR A 106 -8.59 20.97 -5.86
N GLN A 107 -7.57 20.54 -6.61
CA GLN A 107 -7.59 20.59 -8.07
C GLN A 107 -8.64 19.65 -8.68
N SER A 108 -9.15 18.69 -7.92
CA SER A 108 -10.15 17.71 -8.31
C SER A 108 -11.54 17.96 -7.70
N LEU A 109 -11.83 19.15 -7.17
CA LEU A 109 -13.12 19.49 -6.54
C LEU A 109 -14.34 19.28 -7.44
N ASN A 110 -14.15 19.34 -8.77
CA ASN A 110 -15.23 19.01 -9.70
C ASN A 110 -15.80 17.61 -9.47
N LEU A 111 -15.00 16.63 -9.04
CA LEU A 111 -15.46 15.27 -8.73
C LEU A 111 -16.47 15.28 -7.58
N ILE A 112 -16.22 16.10 -6.54
CA ILE A 112 -17.13 16.27 -5.42
C ILE A 112 -18.40 17.00 -5.86
N TYR A 113 -18.28 18.05 -6.69
CA TYR A 113 -19.44 18.80 -7.17
C TYR A 113 -20.33 18.01 -8.12
N ASP A 114 -19.75 17.16 -8.97
CA ASP A 114 -20.50 16.32 -9.90
C ASP A 114 -21.23 15.19 -9.18
N GLU A 115 -20.57 14.52 -8.23
CA GLU A 115 -21.12 13.39 -7.48
C GLU A 115 -22.04 13.82 -6.31
N ARG A 116 -21.86 15.01 -5.77
CA ARG A 116 -22.59 15.56 -4.60
C ARG A 116 -22.70 14.53 -3.46
N PRO A 117 -21.59 14.00 -2.97
CA PRO A 117 -21.60 13.06 -1.86
C PRO A 117 -21.95 13.78 -0.55
N ASP A 118 -22.53 13.06 0.39
CA ASP A 118 -22.71 13.53 1.76
C ASP A 118 -21.37 13.40 2.53
N ILE A 119 -20.64 12.33 2.22
CA ILE A 119 -19.38 11.94 2.87
C ILE A 119 -18.28 11.72 1.81
N VAL A 120 -17.08 12.20 2.10
CA VAL A 120 -15.87 11.91 1.32
C VAL A 120 -14.91 11.07 2.16
N ALA A 121 -14.60 9.86 1.69
CA ALA A 121 -13.61 8.96 2.31
C ALA A 121 -12.28 9.08 1.56
N VAL A 122 -11.24 9.60 2.21
CA VAL A 122 -9.91 9.84 1.63
C VAL A 122 -8.93 8.81 2.18
N PHE A 123 -8.35 7.99 1.30
CA PHE A 123 -7.49 6.87 1.68
C PHE A 123 -6.14 6.93 0.98
N GLY A 124 -5.06 6.59 1.69
CA GLY A 124 -3.74 6.37 1.11
C GLY A 124 -3.69 5.07 0.30
N ALA A 125 -2.94 5.06 -0.81
CA ALA A 125 -2.87 3.93 -1.76
C ALA A 125 -1.65 3.01 -1.52
N ASP A 126 -0.90 3.16 -0.45
CA ASP A 126 0.46 2.62 -0.33
C ASP A 126 0.73 1.83 0.95
N HIS A 127 -0.34 1.47 1.67
CA HIS A 127 -0.28 0.64 2.88
C HIS A 127 -0.86 -0.76 2.65
N VAL A 128 -0.35 -1.73 3.41
CA VAL A 128 -0.86 -3.11 3.44
C VAL A 128 -1.66 -3.30 4.73
N TYR A 129 -2.97 -3.46 4.60
CA TYR A 129 -3.89 -3.64 5.72
C TYR A 129 -5.25 -4.17 5.23
N ARG A 130 -6.06 -4.63 6.16
CA ARG A 130 -7.46 -4.99 5.92
C ARG A 130 -8.34 -4.21 6.88
N MET A 131 -9.38 -3.59 6.35
CA MET A 131 -10.28 -2.71 7.09
C MET A 131 -11.69 -2.79 6.49
N ASP A 132 -12.72 -2.66 7.31
CA ASP A 132 -14.06 -2.26 6.89
C ASP A 132 -14.24 -0.74 7.07
N PRO A 133 -14.03 0.08 6.03
CA PRO A 133 -14.27 1.53 6.09
C PRO A 133 -15.71 1.90 6.45
N GLY A 134 -16.66 1.01 6.21
CA GLY A 134 -18.06 1.23 6.55
C GLY A 134 -18.28 1.45 8.05
N GLN A 135 -17.47 0.81 8.91
CA GLN A 135 -17.53 1.03 10.36
C GLN A 135 -17.05 2.43 10.73
N MET A 136 -15.93 2.87 10.15
CA MET A 136 -15.43 4.23 10.36
C MET A 136 -16.40 5.30 9.84
N ILE A 137 -17.03 5.07 8.69
CA ILE A 137 -18.05 5.98 8.13
C ILE A 137 -19.28 6.06 9.05
N ARG A 138 -19.75 4.93 9.58
CA ARG A 138 -20.84 4.92 10.56
C ARG A 138 -20.47 5.68 11.83
N ALA A 139 -19.29 5.44 12.40
CA ALA A 139 -18.82 6.16 13.57
C ALA A 139 -18.71 7.67 13.32
N HIS A 140 -18.26 8.07 12.12
CA HIS A 140 -18.23 9.48 11.71
C HIS A 140 -19.64 10.10 11.69
N VAL A 141 -20.61 9.44 11.07
CA VAL A 141 -21.99 9.94 11.01
C VAL A 141 -22.63 10.00 12.39
N GLU A 142 -22.42 8.99 13.23
CA GLU A 142 -22.97 8.90 14.61
C GLU A 142 -22.36 9.96 15.53
N SER A 143 -21.08 10.27 15.38
CA SER A 143 -20.42 11.32 16.17
C SER A 143 -20.84 12.74 15.81
N GLY A 144 -21.35 12.94 14.59
CA GLY A 144 -21.63 14.28 14.05
C GLY A 144 -20.37 15.13 13.84
N ALA A 145 -19.19 14.52 13.84
CA ALA A 145 -17.93 15.20 13.58
C ALA A 145 -17.84 15.66 12.12
N GLU A 146 -17.02 16.67 11.87
CA GLU A 146 -16.77 17.17 10.50
C GLU A 146 -15.63 16.39 9.82
N ALA A 147 -14.72 15.84 10.61
CA ALA A 147 -13.68 14.92 10.14
C ALA A 147 -13.45 13.78 11.12
N THR A 148 -13.07 12.62 10.61
CA THR A 148 -12.62 11.46 11.39
C THR A 148 -11.32 10.95 10.81
N VAL A 149 -10.34 10.67 11.68
CA VAL A 149 -9.02 10.17 11.30
C VAL A 149 -8.86 8.74 11.81
N ALA A 150 -8.51 7.80 10.95
CA ALA A 150 -8.16 6.46 11.39
C ALA A 150 -6.81 6.47 12.12
N ALA A 151 -6.80 5.93 13.33
CA ALA A 151 -5.68 5.90 14.24
C ALA A 151 -5.33 4.46 14.60
N ILE A 152 -4.05 4.15 14.63
CA ILE A 152 -3.55 2.86 15.12
C ILE A 152 -2.61 3.07 16.31
N PRO A 153 -2.77 2.33 17.41
CA PRO A 153 -1.80 2.37 18.49
C PRO A 153 -0.47 1.76 18.04
N VAL A 154 0.60 2.50 18.27
CA VAL A 154 1.98 2.02 18.04
C VAL A 154 2.83 2.32 19.27
N PRO A 155 3.95 1.60 19.50
CA PRO A 155 4.90 1.98 20.53
C PRO A 155 5.33 3.45 20.34
N ARG A 156 5.35 4.22 21.42
CA ARG A 156 5.66 5.66 21.38
C ARG A 156 7.00 5.96 20.71
N ALA A 157 7.98 5.07 20.89
CA ALA A 157 9.29 5.21 20.24
C ALA A 157 9.23 5.13 18.70
N ASP A 158 8.29 4.35 18.16
CA ASP A 158 8.13 4.15 16.72
C ASP A 158 7.25 5.25 16.08
N ALA A 159 6.47 5.97 16.90
CA ALA A 159 5.52 6.98 16.45
C ALA A 159 6.18 8.22 15.81
N THR A 160 7.48 8.43 16.02
CA THR A 160 8.27 9.54 15.45
C THR A 160 8.33 9.54 13.92
N GLU A 161 8.01 8.41 13.27
CA GLU A 161 8.00 8.27 11.81
C GLU A 161 6.64 8.65 11.18
N PHE A 162 5.60 8.88 11.99
CA PHE A 162 4.22 9.06 11.55
C PHE A 162 3.64 10.42 11.96
N GLY A 163 2.53 10.80 11.35
CA GLY A 163 1.63 11.77 11.91
C GLY A 163 1.00 11.21 13.19
N VAL A 164 1.06 11.93 14.30
CA VAL A 164 0.60 11.47 15.62
C VAL A 164 -0.63 12.25 16.04
N ILE A 165 -1.62 11.51 16.56
CA ILE A 165 -2.91 12.03 16.99
C ILE A 165 -2.91 12.10 18.51
N GLY A 166 -2.99 13.31 19.06
CA GLY A 166 -3.29 13.54 20.47
C GLY A 166 -4.79 13.57 20.68
N VAL A 167 -5.31 12.70 21.57
CA VAL A 167 -6.73 12.62 21.87
C VAL A 167 -7.01 13.04 23.30
N GLY A 168 -8.24 13.55 23.55
CA GLY A 168 -8.74 13.88 24.86
C GLY A 168 -8.95 12.67 25.75
N GLN A 169 -9.42 12.89 27.00
CA GLN A 169 -9.66 11.83 27.98
C GLN A 169 -10.74 10.82 27.55
N ASP A 170 -11.60 11.19 26.60
CA ASP A 170 -12.60 10.31 25.98
C ASP A 170 -11.98 9.29 25.00
N GLY A 171 -10.68 9.44 24.68
CA GLY A 171 -9.95 8.60 23.74
C GLY A 171 -10.35 8.79 22.28
N ARG A 172 -11.22 9.75 21.95
CA ARG A 172 -11.80 9.93 20.61
C ARG A 172 -11.70 11.35 20.07
N THR A 173 -11.94 12.37 20.88
CA THR A 173 -11.83 13.77 20.43
C THR A 173 -10.38 14.10 20.16
N VAL A 174 -10.08 14.53 18.92
CA VAL A 174 -8.71 14.92 18.54
C VAL A 174 -8.43 16.33 19.05
N GLU A 175 -7.42 16.46 19.91
CA GLU A 175 -6.97 17.74 20.48
C GLU A 175 -5.71 18.26 19.79
N ALA A 176 -4.91 17.35 19.19
CA ALA A 176 -3.71 17.72 18.45
C ALA A 176 -3.43 16.73 17.31
N PHE A 177 -2.87 17.24 16.23
CA PHE A 177 -2.29 16.42 15.17
C PHE A 177 -0.88 16.95 14.87
N LEU A 178 0.13 16.09 15.04
CA LEU A 178 1.55 16.43 14.99
C LEU A 178 2.25 15.59 13.93
N GLU A 179 2.84 16.23 12.93
CA GLU A 179 3.59 15.52 11.90
C GLU A 179 5.00 15.17 12.41
N LYS A 180 5.29 13.90 12.57
CA LYS A 180 6.59 13.33 12.99
C LYS A 180 7.20 14.02 14.20
N PRO A 181 6.50 14.10 15.32
CA PRO A 181 7.02 14.79 16.51
C PRO A 181 8.20 14.04 17.11
N ALA A 182 9.19 14.77 17.60
CA ALA A 182 10.34 14.19 18.30
C ALA A 182 9.92 13.54 19.65
N ASP A 183 8.86 14.05 20.27
CA ASP A 183 8.29 13.54 21.52
C ASP A 183 6.76 13.34 21.33
N PRO A 184 6.33 12.15 20.82
CA PRO A 184 4.93 11.87 20.59
C PRO A 184 4.10 11.86 21.88
N PRO A 185 2.88 12.43 21.92
CA PRO A 185 2.00 12.32 23.07
C PRO A 185 1.57 10.85 23.29
N GLY A 186 1.55 10.41 24.56
CA GLY A 186 1.00 9.12 24.93
C GLY A 186 -0.53 9.11 24.84
N ARG A 187 -1.13 7.95 24.56
CA ARG A 187 -2.60 7.82 24.57
C ARG A 187 -3.16 7.65 26.00
N PRO A 188 -4.38 8.11 26.27
CA PRO A 188 -5.00 7.97 27.58
C PRO A 188 -5.01 6.50 28.06
N GLY A 189 -4.54 6.26 29.27
CA GLY A 189 -4.44 4.92 29.87
C GLY A 189 -3.26 4.06 29.39
N HIS A 190 -2.56 4.48 28.32
CA HIS A 190 -1.43 3.75 27.73
C HIS A 190 -0.29 4.71 27.38
N PRO A 191 0.48 5.23 28.35
CA PRO A 191 1.48 6.29 28.11
C PRO A 191 2.67 5.86 27.24
N ASP A 192 2.90 4.55 27.12
CA ASP A 192 3.98 3.98 26.29
C ASP A 192 3.55 3.78 24.83
N GLU A 193 2.29 4.06 24.50
CA GLU A 193 1.74 3.98 23.16
C GLU A 193 1.28 5.36 22.67
N ALA A 194 1.34 5.59 21.37
CA ALA A 194 0.79 6.76 20.72
C ALA A 194 -0.14 6.35 19.57
N PHE A 195 -1.13 7.17 19.24
CA PHE A 195 -1.93 6.96 18.04
C PHE A 195 -1.21 7.51 16.80
N ALA A 196 -0.78 6.60 15.91
CA ALA A 196 -0.30 6.97 14.59
C ALA A 196 -1.47 7.12 13.61
N SER A 197 -1.45 8.16 12.79
CA SER A 197 -2.40 8.32 11.70
C SER A 197 -2.14 7.30 10.61
N MET A 198 -3.18 6.60 10.19
CA MET A 198 -3.11 5.64 9.09
C MET A 198 -3.16 6.32 7.70
N GLY A 199 -3.32 7.65 7.63
CA GLY A 199 -3.53 8.34 6.36
C GLY A 199 -4.90 8.08 5.71
N ASN A 200 -5.85 7.63 6.51
CA ASN A 200 -7.24 7.37 6.11
C ASN A 200 -8.15 8.34 6.86
N TYR A 201 -8.97 9.05 6.11
CA TYR A 201 -9.82 10.12 6.63
C TYR A 201 -11.25 9.98 6.11
N VAL A 202 -12.22 10.40 6.91
CA VAL A 202 -13.62 10.55 6.51
C VAL A 202 -14.05 11.97 6.84
N PHE A 203 -14.70 12.64 5.90
CA PHE A 203 -15.13 14.02 6.04
C PHE A 203 -16.59 14.17 5.66
N THR A 204 -17.30 15.11 6.30
CA THR A 204 -18.46 15.70 5.65
C THR A 204 -18.00 16.50 4.44
N SER A 205 -18.73 16.43 3.33
CA SER A 205 -18.31 17.06 2.06
C SER A 205 -18.08 18.55 2.18
N ASP A 206 -18.96 19.26 2.88
CA ASP A 206 -18.87 20.72 3.02
C ASP A 206 -17.65 21.14 3.84
N ALA A 207 -17.34 20.41 4.94
CA ALA A 207 -16.18 20.69 5.78
C ALA A 207 -14.87 20.49 4.99
N LEU A 208 -14.77 19.41 4.19
CA LEU A 208 -13.61 19.18 3.35
C LEU A 208 -13.44 20.28 2.31
N VAL A 209 -14.50 20.64 1.59
CA VAL A 209 -14.46 21.69 0.55
C VAL A 209 -14.04 23.04 1.13
N GLU A 210 -14.58 23.40 2.30
CA GLU A 210 -14.23 24.65 2.99
C GLU A 210 -12.77 24.66 3.41
N ALA A 211 -12.29 23.56 4.05
CA ALA A 211 -10.89 23.43 4.49
C ALA A 211 -9.91 23.52 3.30
N LEU A 212 -10.20 22.80 2.21
CA LEU A 212 -9.38 22.84 0.99
C LEU A 212 -9.30 24.22 0.36
N ARG A 213 -10.39 24.99 0.36
CA ARG A 213 -10.41 26.36 -0.16
C ARG A 213 -9.60 27.33 0.72
N LYS A 214 -9.66 27.18 2.04
CA LYS A 214 -8.86 27.96 2.98
C LYS A 214 -7.37 27.67 2.83
N ASP A 215 -7.03 26.39 2.76
CA ASP A 215 -5.67 25.94 2.55
C ASP A 215 -5.08 26.43 1.23
N ALA A 216 -5.84 26.32 0.14
CA ALA A 216 -5.41 26.77 -1.19
C ALA A 216 -5.17 28.29 -1.31
N ALA A 217 -5.65 29.08 -0.35
CA ALA A 217 -5.41 30.53 -0.27
C ALA A 217 -4.23 30.87 0.67
N ASN A 218 -3.59 29.87 1.27
CA ASN A 218 -2.45 30.06 2.16
C ASN A 218 -1.14 29.70 1.42
N ASP A 219 -0.37 30.71 1.06
CA ASP A 219 0.90 30.56 0.35
C ASP A 219 2.01 29.89 1.19
N ASP A 220 1.86 29.82 2.52
CA ASP A 220 2.81 29.18 3.44
C ASP A 220 2.51 27.70 3.65
N SER A 221 1.37 27.19 3.13
CA SER A 221 0.96 25.78 3.25
C SER A 221 1.76 24.86 2.33
N LEU A 222 2.03 23.66 2.78
CA LEU A 222 2.54 22.56 1.96
C LEU A 222 1.41 21.81 1.24
N HIS A 223 0.17 22.20 1.50
CA HIS A 223 -1.05 21.62 0.94
C HIS A 223 -1.15 20.09 1.19
N ASP A 224 -0.78 19.68 2.40
CA ASP A 224 -0.82 18.27 2.84
C ASP A 224 -2.03 17.99 3.73
N MET A 225 -2.64 16.81 3.55
CA MET A 225 -3.81 16.44 4.35
C MET A 225 -3.47 16.32 5.84
N GLY A 226 -2.38 15.65 6.18
CA GLY A 226 -1.93 15.46 7.55
C GLY A 226 -1.26 16.70 8.13
N GLY A 227 -0.42 17.36 7.34
CA GLY A 227 0.37 18.52 7.81
C GLY A 227 -0.43 19.81 7.93
N ASP A 228 -1.45 20.02 7.07
CA ASP A 228 -2.14 21.31 6.98
C ASP A 228 -3.67 21.19 7.24
N ILE A 229 -4.37 20.28 6.55
CA ILE A 229 -5.84 20.19 6.62
C ILE A 229 -6.31 19.69 7.98
N ILE A 230 -5.79 18.57 8.47
CA ILE A 230 -6.23 18.00 9.76
C ILE A 230 -5.90 18.93 10.92
N PRO A 231 -4.68 19.51 11.06
CA PRO A 231 -4.39 20.50 12.10
C PRO A 231 -5.32 21.73 12.06
N MET A 232 -5.64 22.22 10.86
CA MET A 232 -6.60 23.32 10.68
C MET A 232 -7.99 22.95 11.22
N LEU A 233 -8.49 21.76 10.86
CA LEU A 233 -9.80 21.29 11.34
C LEU A 233 -9.80 21.07 12.85
N VAL A 234 -8.76 20.49 13.42
CA VAL A 234 -8.61 20.31 14.88
C VAL A 234 -8.72 21.64 15.62
N SER A 235 -8.14 22.72 15.08
CA SER A 235 -8.18 24.06 15.72
C SER A 235 -9.53 24.76 15.63
N GLN A 236 -10.41 24.39 14.69
CA GLN A 236 -11.63 25.12 14.34
C GLN A 236 -12.92 24.31 14.45
N ARG A 237 -12.81 23.00 14.43
CA ARG A 237 -13.93 22.07 14.18
C ARG A 237 -13.89 20.83 15.05
N SER A 238 -14.91 20.00 14.92
CA SER A 238 -14.99 18.71 15.57
C SER A 238 -14.25 17.65 14.75
N VAL A 239 -13.14 17.14 15.27
CA VAL A 239 -12.39 16.02 14.68
C VAL A 239 -12.36 14.84 15.65
N GLN A 240 -12.63 13.63 15.16
CA GLN A 240 -12.63 12.40 15.93
C GLN A 240 -11.53 11.47 15.46
N ALA A 241 -10.92 10.74 16.37
CA ALA A 241 -10.09 9.57 16.08
C ALA A 241 -10.97 8.32 16.03
N TYR A 242 -10.75 7.49 15.02
CA TYR A 242 -11.30 6.14 14.93
C TYR A 242 -10.19 5.14 15.25
N ASP A 243 -10.30 4.45 16.37
CA ASP A 243 -9.33 3.42 16.75
C ASP A 243 -9.46 2.22 15.81
N PHE A 244 -8.41 1.95 15.03
CA PHE A 244 -8.37 0.83 14.09
C PHE A 244 -8.49 -0.54 14.76
N LEU A 245 -8.12 -0.66 16.04
CA LEU A 245 -8.31 -1.91 16.79
C LEU A 245 -9.78 -2.24 17.04
N GLU A 246 -10.69 -1.26 16.97
CA GLU A 246 -12.13 -1.47 17.06
C GLU A 246 -12.74 -1.96 15.72
N ASN A 247 -11.94 -2.05 14.65
CA ASN A 247 -12.44 -2.43 13.33
C ASN A 247 -12.56 -3.95 13.21
N ASP A 248 -13.77 -4.46 13.17
CA ASP A 248 -14.06 -5.90 13.01
C ASP A 248 -14.26 -6.24 11.52
N VAL A 249 -13.35 -7.02 10.98
CA VAL A 249 -13.39 -7.43 9.57
C VAL A 249 -13.87 -8.88 9.46
N PRO A 250 -14.89 -9.17 8.64
CA PRO A 250 -15.36 -10.54 8.45
C PRO A 250 -14.24 -11.51 8.10
N GLY A 251 -14.11 -12.60 8.87
CA GLY A 251 -13.07 -13.63 8.67
C GLY A 251 -11.69 -13.25 9.20
N ALA A 252 -11.52 -12.10 9.83
CA ALA A 252 -10.32 -11.77 10.58
C ALA A 252 -10.18 -12.68 11.82
N THR A 253 -8.96 -12.83 12.27
CA THR A 253 -8.60 -13.54 13.51
C THR A 253 -7.89 -12.59 14.46
N GLU A 254 -7.74 -12.96 15.75
CA GLU A 254 -6.97 -12.16 16.71
C GLU A 254 -5.54 -11.84 16.23
N ARG A 255 -4.98 -12.65 15.33
CA ARG A 255 -3.63 -12.46 14.79
C ARG A 255 -3.53 -11.33 13.80
N ASP A 256 -4.50 -11.18 12.90
CA ASP A 256 -4.52 -10.16 11.87
C ASP A 256 -5.30 -8.90 12.29
N ALA A 257 -5.88 -8.90 13.49
CA ALA A 257 -6.45 -7.71 14.10
C ALA A 257 -5.37 -6.62 14.27
N GLY A 258 -5.67 -5.41 13.83
CA GLY A 258 -4.73 -4.28 13.90
C GLY A 258 -3.50 -4.39 12.99
N TYR A 259 -3.46 -5.33 12.05
CA TYR A 259 -2.35 -5.38 11.08
C TYR A 259 -2.44 -4.21 10.09
N TRP A 260 -1.48 -3.33 10.20
CA TRP A 260 -1.26 -2.23 9.27
C TRP A 260 0.25 -2.04 9.05
N ARG A 261 0.68 -1.93 7.81
CA ARG A 261 2.08 -1.70 7.47
C ARG A 261 2.25 -0.63 6.40
N ASP A 262 3.01 0.41 6.74
CA ASP A 262 3.64 1.26 5.74
C ASP A 262 4.84 0.50 5.13
N VAL A 263 4.68 0.06 3.89
CA VAL A 263 5.77 -0.55 3.12
C VAL A 263 6.57 0.55 2.40
N GLY A 264 7.01 1.54 3.16
CA GLY A 264 7.70 2.74 2.68
C GLY A 264 9.18 2.56 2.39
N THR A 265 9.82 1.51 2.90
CA THR A 265 11.24 1.20 2.69
C THR A 265 11.40 -0.18 2.05
N LEU A 266 12.60 -0.44 1.48
CA LEU A 266 12.92 -1.76 0.91
C LEU A 266 12.85 -2.88 1.95
N ASP A 267 13.29 -2.59 3.18
CA ASP A 267 13.27 -3.56 4.27
C ASP A 267 11.85 -3.84 4.73
N SER A 268 11.01 -2.81 4.98
CA SER A 268 9.62 -3.01 5.37
C SER A 268 8.79 -3.73 4.29
N TYR A 269 9.06 -3.43 3.02
CA TYR A 269 8.46 -4.14 1.88
C TYR A 269 8.89 -5.61 1.84
N PHE A 270 10.17 -5.89 2.05
CA PHE A 270 10.70 -7.25 2.07
C PHE A 270 10.14 -8.06 3.25
N ASP A 271 10.15 -7.49 4.46
CA ASP A 271 9.66 -8.15 5.66
C ASP A 271 8.16 -8.46 5.60
N ALA A 272 7.36 -7.56 5.01
CA ALA A 272 5.95 -7.82 4.76
C ALA A 272 5.73 -9.03 3.84
N HIS A 273 6.60 -9.25 2.85
CA HIS A 273 6.55 -10.44 2.00
C HIS A 273 7.04 -11.71 2.73
N MET A 274 8.03 -11.58 3.60
CA MET A 274 8.53 -12.71 4.39
C MET A 274 7.51 -13.17 5.43
N ASP A 275 6.72 -12.24 5.98
CA ASP A 275 5.55 -12.58 6.81
C ASP A 275 4.57 -13.48 6.04
N LEU A 276 4.23 -13.13 4.81
CA LEU A 276 3.33 -13.94 3.97
C LEU A 276 3.84 -15.37 3.72
N CYS A 277 5.16 -15.59 3.79
CA CYS A 277 5.81 -16.89 3.64
C CYS A 277 5.88 -17.68 4.97
N ALA A 278 5.51 -17.10 6.08
CA ALA A 278 5.49 -17.77 7.38
C ALA A 278 4.44 -18.89 7.41
N LEU A 279 4.64 -19.88 8.30
CA LEU A 279 3.66 -20.95 8.51
C LEU A 279 2.30 -20.37 8.98
N HIS A 280 2.38 -19.34 9.79
CA HIS A 280 1.23 -18.61 10.32
C HIS A 280 1.47 -17.11 10.07
N PRO A 281 1.19 -16.60 8.86
CA PRO A 281 1.38 -15.19 8.57
C PRO A 281 0.47 -14.33 9.46
N VAL A 282 0.94 -13.16 9.82
CA VAL A 282 0.10 -12.18 10.53
C VAL A 282 -1.00 -11.68 9.59
N PHE A 283 -0.62 -11.28 8.37
CA PHE A 283 -1.60 -10.89 7.36
C PHE A 283 -2.10 -12.09 6.57
N ASN A 284 -3.37 -12.48 6.78
CA ASN A 284 -3.97 -13.62 6.09
C ASN A 284 -4.51 -13.25 4.71
N LEU A 285 -3.74 -13.51 3.64
CA LEU A 285 -4.22 -13.32 2.25
C LEU A 285 -5.39 -14.24 1.86
N TYR A 286 -5.62 -15.33 2.60
CA TYR A 286 -6.64 -16.34 2.29
C TYR A 286 -7.99 -16.08 2.97
N ASN A 287 -8.20 -14.88 3.54
CA ASN A 287 -9.52 -14.49 4.04
C ASN A 287 -10.45 -14.22 2.85
N ASP A 288 -11.34 -15.18 2.57
CA ASP A 288 -12.33 -15.14 1.50
C ASP A 288 -13.61 -14.35 1.85
N ARG A 289 -13.82 -14.04 3.12
CA ARG A 289 -14.98 -13.28 3.59
C ARG A 289 -14.78 -11.76 3.45
N TRP A 290 -13.52 -11.31 3.37
CA TRP A 290 -13.11 -9.93 3.08
C TRP A 290 -11.85 -9.97 2.21
N PRO A 291 -11.97 -10.40 0.94
CA PRO A 291 -10.82 -10.68 0.09
C PRO A 291 -10.10 -9.40 -0.34
N ILE A 292 -8.78 -9.51 -0.53
CA ILE A 292 -8.05 -8.54 -1.34
C ILE A 292 -8.26 -8.91 -2.80
N LEU A 293 -8.86 -8.00 -3.56
CA LEU A 293 -9.25 -8.19 -4.96
C LEU A 293 -8.15 -7.70 -5.89
N THR A 294 -7.95 -8.40 -6.99
CA THR A 294 -7.09 -7.98 -8.11
C THR A 294 -7.42 -8.79 -9.36
N SER A 295 -6.88 -8.39 -10.51
CA SER A 295 -6.96 -9.22 -11.70
C SER A 295 -5.89 -10.31 -11.71
N VAL A 296 -6.31 -11.54 -11.94
CA VAL A 296 -5.38 -12.65 -12.13
C VAL A 296 -4.95 -12.69 -13.60
N PRO A 297 -3.63 -12.68 -13.90
CA PRO A 297 -3.16 -12.80 -15.26
C PRO A 297 -3.65 -14.10 -15.92
N SER A 298 -4.04 -14.01 -17.18
CA SER A 298 -4.49 -15.17 -17.99
C SER A 298 -3.27 -15.98 -18.45
N VAL A 299 -2.63 -16.67 -17.51
CA VAL A 299 -1.46 -17.55 -17.74
C VAL A 299 -1.71 -18.92 -17.12
N PRO A 300 -1.01 -19.98 -17.58
CA PRO A 300 -1.19 -21.34 -17.04
C PRO A 300 -0.92 -21.43 -15.54
N PRO A 301 -1.40 -22.48 -14.85
CA PRO A 301 -1.00 -22.76 -13.47
C PRO A 301 0.52 -22.87 -13.30
N ALA A 302 1.01 -22.74 -12.06
CA ALA A 302 2.39 -23.00 -11.73
C ALA A 302 2.77 -24.45 -12.02
N LYS A 303 4.00 -24.67 -12.53
CA LYS A 303 4.51 -25.99 -12.90
C LYS A 303 5.83 -26.31 -12.22
N PHE A 304 5.88 -27.47 -11.58
CA PHE A 304 7.08 -28.02 -10.97
C PHE A 304 7.52 -29.24 -11.77
N VAL A 305 8.78 -29.32 -12.17
CA VAL A 305 9.28 -30.39 -13.01
C VAL A 305 10.61 -30.92 -12.52
N HIS A 306 10.92 -32.14 -12.93
CA HIS A 306 12.02 -33.00 -12.55
C HIS A 306 11.87 -33.58 -11.14
N ASP A 307 12.28 -34.82 -10.99
CA ASP A 307 12.36 -35.57 -9.75
C ASP A 307 13.49 -36.60 -9.88
N ASP A 308 14.68 -36.13 -10.26
CA ASP A 308 15.87 -36.93 -10.46
C ASP A 308 16.89 -36.56 -9.38
N GLY A 309 16.81 -37.17 -8.20
CA GLY A 309 17.76 -36.96 -7.11
C GLY A 309 17.84 -35.50 -6.65
N ASP A 310 18.98 -34.87 -6.91
CA ASP A 310 19.22 -33.47 -6.60
C ASP A 310 18.56 -32.46 -7.56
N ARG A 311 18.13 -32.95 -8.74
CA ARG A 311 17.41 -32.19 -9.73
C ARG A 311 15.90 -32.31 -9.52
N THR A 312 15.38 -31.70 -8.46
CA THR A 312 13.95 -31.74 -8.13
C THR A 312 13.38 -30.31 -8.04
N GLY A 313 12.33 -30.04 -8.84
CA GLY A 313 11.61 -28.75 -8.80
C GLY A 313 10.69 -28.68 -7.60
N ARG A 314 10.98 -27.85 -6.60
CA ARG A 314 10.17 -27.71 -5.38
C ARG A 314 10.16 -26.32 -4.80
N ALA A 315 9.05 -25.99 -4.13
CA ALA A 315 8.92 -24.77 -3.34
C ALA A 315 8.41 -25.11 -1.93
N ILE A 316 9.01 -24.52 -0.91
CA ILE A 316 8.73 -24.78 0.50
C ILE A 316 8.49 -23.45 1.21
N SER A 317 7.39 -23.34 1.97
CA SER A 317 7.00 -22.11 2.69
C SER A 317 7.06 -20.88 1.77
N SER A 318 6.47 -20.97 0.59
CA SER A 318 6.60 -19.97 -0.48
C SER A 318 5.27 -19.72 -1.16
N LEU A 319 5.06 -18.47 -1.62
CA LEU A 319 3.93 -18.11 -2.46
C LEU A 319 4.35 -18.24 -3.93
N VAL A 320 3.63 -19.04 -4.72
CA VAL A 320 3.96 -19.30 -6.12
C VAL A 320 2.77 -18.95 -7.00
N SER A 321 2.91 -17.90 -7.80
CA SER A 321 1.85 -17.40 -8.66
C SER A 321 1.68 -18.24 -9.94
N ASN A 322 0.57 -18.01 -10.65
CA ASN A 322 0.29 -18.62 -11.95
C ASN A 322 1.41 -18.28 -12.97
N GLY A 323 1.66 -19.20 -13.91
CA GLY A 323 2.67 -19.05 -14.95
C GLY A 323 4.12 -19.28 -14.49
N VAL A 324 4.35 -19.55 -13.21
CA VAL A 324 5.68 -19.88 -12.69
C VAL A 324 6.09 -21.29 -13.12
N ILE A 325 7.36 -21.46 -13.48
CA ILE A 325 7.96 -22.76 -13.74
C ILE A 325 9.18 -22.94 -12.84
N VAL A 326 9.16 -23.93 -11.95
CA VAL A 326 10.31 -24.38 -11.17
C VAL A 326 10.84 -25.66 -11.78
N SER A 327 11.93 -25.52 -12.57
CA SER A 327 12.48 -26.61 -13.38
C SER A 327 13.74 -27.18 -12.71
N GLY A 328 13.57 -28.09 -11.74
CA GLY A 328 14.67 -28.74 -11.04
C GLY A 328 15.47 -27.81 -10.12
N GLY A 329 14.87 -26.74 -9.63
CA GLY A 329 15.43 -25.80 -8.67
C GLY A 329 14.73 -25.83 -7.32
N LEU A 330 15.34 -25.28 -6.30
CA LEU A 330 14.82 -25.17 -4.94
C LEU A 330 14.41 -23.75 -4.62
N VAL A 331 13.16 -23.58 -4.20
CA VAL A 331 12.60 -22.30 -3.70
C VAL A 331 12.22 -22.44 -2.24
N ARG A 332 12.67 -21.54 -1.39
CA ARG A 332 12.34 -21.51 0.05
C ARG A 332 11.99 -20.12 0.52
N LYS A 333 10.94 -20.02 1.36
CA LYS A 333 10.52 -18.76 2.04
C LYS A 333 10.56 -17.58 1.07
N SER A 334 9.94 -17.73 -0.11
CA SER A 334 10.05 -16.77 -1.20
C SER A 334 8.71 -16.54 -1.88
N VAL A 335 8.56 -15.37 -2.48
CA VAL A 335 7.38 -15.01 -3.28
C VAL A 335 7.78 -14.97 -4.74
N LEU A 336 7.15 -15.79 -5.57
CA LEU A 336 7.33 -15.82 -7.01
C LEU A 336 6.12 -15.24 -7.72
N CYS A 337 6.31 -14.09 -8.37
CA CYS A 337 5.28 -13.42 -9.18
C CYS A 337 5.03 -14.14 -10.52
N PRO A 338 3.95 -13.82 -11.25
CA PRO A 338 3.60 -14.48 -12.50
C PRO A 338 4.73 -14.50 -13.55
N GLY A 339 4.87 -15.65 -14.22
CA GLY A 339 5.82 -15.82 -15.32
C GLY A 339 7.29 -16.01 -14.90
N VAL A 340 7.58 -16.11 -13.62
CA VAL A 340 8.93 -16.39 -13.12
C VAL A 340 9.36 -17.80 -13.53
N ARG A 341 10.62 -17.94 -13.92
CA ARG A 341 11.24 -19.22 -14.25
C ARG A 341 12.50 -19.45 -13.40
N VAL A 342 12.53 -20.57 -12.68
CA VAL A 342 13.68 -21.03 -11.88
C VAL A 342 14.21 -22.29 -12.52
N ASN A 343 15.45 -22.27 -13.03
CA ASN A 343 16.05 -23.39 -13.74
C ASN A 343 16.75 -24.38 -12.79
N SER A 344 17.23 -25.47 -13.36
CA SER A 344 17.78 -26.61 -12.63
C SER A 344 18.96 -26.23 -11.75
N TRP A 345 18.99 -26.80 -10.54
CA TRP A 345 19.99 -26.59 -9.49
C TRP A 345 20.10 -25.15 -8.98
N ALA A 346 19.21 -24.25 -9.44
CA ALA A 346 19.15 -22.91 -8.87
C ALA A 346 18.54 -22.94 -7.47
N THR A 347 19.01 -22.08 -6.59
CA THR A 347 18.49 -21.89 -5.23
C THR A 347 17.93 -20.47 -5.09
N VAL A 348 16.66 -20.39 -4.68
CA VAL A 348 15.99 -19.13 -4.35
C VAL A 348 15.55 -19.21 -2.90
N GLU A 349 16.09 -18.36 -2.04
CA GLU A 349 15.83 -18.38 -0.61
C GLU A 349 15.60 -16.97 -0.05
N ARG A 350 14.51 -16.79 0.69
CA ARG A 350 14.13 -15.49 1.25
C ARG A 350 14.21 -14.40 0.18
N ALA A 351 13.41 -14.54 -0.89
CA ALA A 351 13.46 -13.62 -2.02
C ALA A 351 12.07 -13.25 -2.52
N VAL A 352 11.94 -12.05 -3.07
CA VAL A 352 10.72 -11.58 -3.75
C VAL A 352 11.04 -11.42 -5.22
N ILE A 353 10.67 -12.43 -6.02
CA ILE A 353 10.99 -12.48 -7.45
C ILE A 353 9.81 -11.92 -8.25
N LEU A 354 10.01 -10.73 -8.85
CA LEU A 354 8.94 -10.07 -9.58
C LEU A 354 8.73 -10.64 -11.00
N ASN A 355 7.64 -10.24 -11.63
CA ASN A 355 7.11 -10.84 -12.86
C ASN A 355 8.15 -11.08 -13.95
N ASN A 356 8.07 -12.25 -14.61
CA ASN A 356 8.86 -12.65 -15.79
C ASN A 356 10.38 -12.72 -15.55
N THR A 357 10.83 -12.70 -14.30
CA THR A 357 12.25 -12.88 -13.96
C THR A 357 12.71 -14.29 -14.29
N ARG A 358 13.91 -14.43 -14.79
CA ARG A 358 14.53 -15.70 -15.16
C ARG A 358 15.76 -15.94 -14.30
N ILE A 359 15.75 -17.06 -13.56
CA ILE A 359 16.87 -17.51 -12.73
C ILE A 359 17.56 -18.64 -13.47
N GLY A 360 18.83 -18.44 -13.84
CA GLY A 360 19.68 -19.38 -14.57
C GLY A 360 19.99 -20.66 -13.78
N ARG A 361 20.56 -21.65 -14.45
CA ARG A 361 21.02 -22.89 -13.81
C ARG A 361 22.10 -22.57 -12.78
N HIS A 362 22.12 -23.31 -11.67
CA HIS A 362 23.12 -23.13 -10.59
C HIS A 362 23.18 -21.73 -9.96
N ALA A 363 22.31 -20.81 -10.37
CA ALA A 363 22.25 -19.47 -9.79
C ALA A 363 21.73 -19.51 -8.35
N VAL A 364 22.22 -18.59 -7.52
CA VAL A 364 21.80 -18.43 -6.12
C VAL A 364 21.21 -17.03 -5.92
N VAL A 365 19.95 -16.97 -5.50
CA VAL A 365 19.29 -15.72 -5.15
C VAL A 365 18.85 -15.79 -3.70
N ARG A 366 19.42 -14.95 -2.85
CA ARG A 366 19.18 -14.99 -1.40
C ARG A 366 19.02 -13.57 -0.85
N ASN A 367 18.05 -13.35 0.06
CA ASN A 367 17.76 -12.05 0.65
C ASN A 367 17.70 -10.94 -0.43
N ALA A 368 16.91 -11.13 -1.47
CA ALA A 368 16.95 -10.26 -2.64
C ALA A 368 15.57 -10.00 -3.25
N ILE A 369 15.47 -8.87 -3.96
CA ILE A 369 14.30 -8.48 -4.74
C ILE A 369 14.74 -8.21 -6.19
N PRO A 370 14.81 -9.22 -7.06
CA PRO A 370 14.90 -9.01 -8.51
C PRO A 370 13.59 -8.46 -9.05
N ASP A 371 13.62 -7.25 -9.63
CA ASP A 371 12.44 -6.61 -10.21
C ASP A 371 12.03 -7.28 -11.53
N LYS A 372 10.94 -6.81 -12.14
CA LYS A 372 10.34 -7.38 -13.36
C LYS A 372 11.35 -7.53 -14.50
N ASN A 373 11.26 -8.67 -15.20
CA ASN A 373 12.06 -8.97 -16.37
C ASN A 373 13.58 -9.04 -16.12
N VAL A 374 14.02 -9.21 -14.88
CA VAL A 374 15.43 -9.44 -14.56
C VAL A 374 15.85 -10.80 -15.08
N VAL A 375 17.07 -10.89 -15.60
CA VAL A 375 17.71 -12.13 -16.00
C VAL A 375 18.95 -12.35 -15.13
N VAL A 376 18.93 -13.43 -14.36
CA VAL A 376 20.08 -13.92 -13.59
C VAL A 376 20.73 -15.04 -14.39
N PRO A 377 21.94 -14.86 -14.95
CA PRO A 377 22.63 -15.88 -15.72
C PRO A 377 22.96 -17.14 -14.92
N GLU A 378 23.44 -18.16 -15.61
CA GLU A 378 23.88 -19.41 -15.00
C GLU A 378 25.04 -19.18 -14.02
N GLY A 379 24.98 -19.80 -12.84
CA GLY A 379 26.01 -19.73 -11.80
C GLY A 379 26.08 -18.42 -11.02
N VAL A 380 25.37 -17.37 -11.45
CA VAL A 380 25.45 -16.05 -10.83
C VAL A 380 24.77 -16.04 -9.45
N GLN A 381 25.38 -15.34 -8.51
CA GLN A 381 24.88 -15.17 -7.14
C GLN A 381 24.39 -13.74 -6.90
N ILE A 382 23.26 -13.59 -6.18
CA ILE A 382 22.68 -12.32 -5.75
C ILE A 382 22.31 -12.42 -4.27
N GLY A 383 22.68 -11.41 -3.47
CA GLY A 383 22.33 -11.32 -2.06
C GLY A 383 23.15 -12.26 -1.16
N VAL A 384 24.20 -12.87 -1.71
CA VAL A 384 25.14 -13.73 -0.99
C VAL A 384 26.33 -12.89 -0.49
N ASP A 385 26.95 -12.14 -1.38
CA ASP A 385 28.02 -11.18 -1.08
C ASP A 385 27.53 -9.76 -1.36
N LYS A 386 27.27 -9.01 -0.29
CA LYS A 386 26.72 -7.65 -0.37
C LYS A 386 27.66 -6.63 -0.98
N GLU A 387 28.97 -6.79 -0.74
CA GLU A 387 29.97 -5.87 -1.29
C GLU A 387 30.15 -6.11 -2.80
N HIS A 388 30.13 -7.36 -3.21
CA HIS A 388 30.11 -7.71 -4.63
C HIS A 388 28.83 -7.18 -5.32
N ASP A 389 27.67 -7.29 -4.68
CA ASP A 389 26.42 -6.76 -5.20
C ASP A 389 26.46 -5.23 -5.37
N LYS A 390 27.01 -4.50 -4.37
CA LYS A 390 27.22 -3.04 -4.46
C LYS A 390 28.19 -2.68 -5.58
N ALA A 391 29.28 -3.42 -5.74
CA ALA A 391 30.25 -3.19 -6.81
C ALA A 391 29.65 -3.36 -8.20
N ARG A 392 28.63 -4.23 -8.36
CA ARG A 392 27.84 -4.39 -9.58
C ARG A 392 26.75 -3.32 -9.75
N GLY A 393 26.68 -2.34 -8.86
CA GLY A 393 25.73 -1.23 -8.92
C GLY A 393 24.33 -1.55 -8.39
N PHE A 394 24.16 -2.64 -7.64
CA PHE A 394 22.86 -2.96 -7.03
C PHE A 394 22.66 -2.17 -5.73
N VAL A 395 21.39 -1.88 -5.44
CA VAL A 395 21.02 -1.26 -4.17
C VAL A 395 20.97 -2.35 -3.10
N VAL A 396 21.69 -2.13 -2.00
CA VAL A 396 21.60 -2.98 -0.80
C VAL A 396 21.01 -2.14 0.32
N SER A 397 19.87 -2.58 0.86
CA SER A 397 19.17 -1.88 1.93
C SER A 397 19.94 -1.91 3.25
N ALA A 398 19.50 -1.14 4.25
CA ALA A 398 20.07 -1.14 5.60
C ALA A 398 19.99 -2.54 6.26
N GLY A 399 18.88 -3.27 6.06
CA GLY A 399 18.70 -4.66 6.50
C GLY A 399 19.47 -5.69 5.68
N GLY A 400 20.14 -5.26 4.61
CA GLY A 400 20.98 -6.13 3.77
C GLY A 400 20.22 -6.90 2.70
N VAL A 401 19.12 -6.37 2.22
CA VAL A 401 18.35 -6.89 1.09
C VAL A 401 18.92 -6.31 -0.21
N THR A 402 19.35 -7.18 -1.14
CA THR A 402 19.83 -6.74 -2.46
C THR A 402 18.68 -6.56 -3.42
N VAL A 403 18.62 -5.41 -4.09
CA VAL A 403 17.56 -5.10 -5.06
C VAL A 403 18.16 -4.87 -6.44
N VAL A 404 17.70 -5.67 -7.42
CA VAL A 404 18.09 -5.56 -8.82
C VAL A 404 16.99 -4.85 -9.59
N GLY A 405 17.34 -3.78 -10.29
CA GLY A 405 16.39 -2.96 -11.04
C GLY A 405 15.73 -3.68 -12.21
N LYS A 406 14.59 -3.18 -12.63
CA LYS A 406 13.75 -3.75 -13.69
C LYS A 406 14.51 -3.93 -15.01
N GLY A 407 14.38 -5.11 -15.63
CA GLY A 407 14.88 -5.42 -16.96
C GLY A 407 16.41 -5.61 -17.04
N GLN A 408 17.10 -5.61 -15.92
CA GLN A 408 18.55 -5.81 -15.91
C GLN A 408 18.92 -7.26 -16.19
N VAL A 409 20.03 -7.47 -16.91
CA VAL A 409 20.77 -8.72 -16.95
C VAL A 409 21.88 -8.59 -15.94
N VAL A 410 21.89 -9.49 -14.94
CA VAL A 410 22.89 -9.43 -13.87
C VAL A 410 24.26 -9.77 -14.42
N PRO A 411 25.28 -8.93 -14.26
CA PRO A 411 26.64 -9.27 -14.67
C PRO A 411 27.20 -10.41 -13.82
N GLU A 412 28.13 -11.15 -14.40
CA GLU A 412 28.87 -12.27 -13.74
C GLU A 412 29.69 -11.80 -12.54
#